data_f5c3eb964ff69c7edcc48a73001d0306
#
_entry.id   f5c3eb964ff69c7edcc48a73001d0306
#
_cell.length_a   1.000
_cell.length_b   1.000
_cell.length_c   1.000
_cell.angle_alpha   90.00
_cell.angle_beta   90.00
_cell.angle_gamma   90.00
#
_symmetry.space_group_name_H-M   'P 1'
#
loop_
_entity.id
_entity.type
_entity.pdbx_description
1 polymer ?
#
loop_
_entity_poly.entity_id
_entity_poly.type
_entity_poly.pdbx_seq_one_letter_code
_entity_poly.pdbx_strand_id
1 'polypeptide(L)'
;RQGGQPGSCKGGGVLDSHRSWSAPHNKWNDCKQESKNLPPRANGGDYAADYAAAIDGLTRLGEATGEKRWTEMAIETASALLDLFEDQENGGFFTTGNDADPLITRMKDVFDNAIPSANSLAAVALFRLGSLTGQTNFVESAERVLQLVSKQVAQHPTGFGHLLGALDIYHNGSTEVLITGNRSDLLKVVNSSLFPDVVLAWGESFSGPLWENRTGDQAWVCRDFKCELPMTTPEDLQQSLKG
;
A
#
# COMPACT_ATOMS: atom_id res chain seq x y z
N ARG A 1 14.86 -43.94 2.76
CA ARG A 1 14.60 -42.64 3.40
C ARG A 1 13.69 -41.88 2.44
N GLN A 2 12.43 -41.79 2.79
CA GLN A 2 11.38 -41.14 1.99
C GLN A 2 11.37 -39.66 2.33
N GLY A 3 11.61 -38.80 1.33
CA GLY A 3 11.45 -37.36 1.43
C GLY A 3 9.97 -37.00 1.17
N GLY A 4 9.31 -36.44 2.18
CA GLY A 4 7.95 -35.89 2.03
C GLY A 4 7.99 -34.60 1.21
N GLN A 5 7.16 -34.50 0.18
CA GLN A 5 6.91 -33.27 -0.57
C GLN A 5 6.03 -32.32 0.25
N PRO A 6 6.26 -30.99 0.20
CA PRO A 6 5.36 -30.02 0.83
C PRO A 6 4.00 -30.01 0.14
N GLY A 7 2.94 -30.06 0.95
CA GLY A 7 1.57 -30.12 0.48
C GLY A 7 1.15 -28.85 -0.28
N SER A 8 0.77 -28.99 -1.54
CA SER A 8 0.20 -27.91 -2.33
C SER A 8 -1.25 -27.67 -1.91
N CYS A 9 -1.60 -26.43 -1.57
CA CYS A 9 -2.98 -25.98 -1.39
C CYS A 9 -3.70 -25.99 -2.76
N LYS A 10 -4.19 -27.16 -3.19
CA LYS A 10 -5.07 -27.25 -4.35
C LYS A 10 -6.49 -26.95 -3.91
N GLY A 11 -6.97 -25.74 -4.24
CA GLY A 11 -8.37 -25.38 -4.12
C GLY A 11 -9.23 -26.16 -5.11
N GLY A 12 -9.75 -27.31 -4.69
CA GLY A 12 -10.78 -28.06 -5.40
C GLY A 12 -12.15 -27.65 -4.86
N GLY A 13 -12.76 -26.58 -5.40
CA GLY A 13 -14.17 -26.28 -5.20
C GLY A 13 -14.99 -27.09 -6.23
N VAL A 14 -15.91 -27.95 -5.79
CA VAL A 14 -16.91 -28.56 -6.62
C VAL A 14 -18.10 -27.60 -6.69
N LEU A 15 -18.44 -27.14 -7.89
CA LEU A 15 -19.68 -26.41 -8.16
C LEU A 15 -20.83 -27.43 -8.20
N ASP A 16 -21.68 -27.38 -7.20
CA ASP A 16 -22.96 -28.07 -7.26
C ASP A 16 -24.00 -27.20 -7.97
N SER A 17 -24.90 -27.81 -8.74
CA SER A 17 -25.83 -27.15 -9.67
C SER A 17 -26.92 -26.29 -9.01
N HIS A 18 -26.88 -26.07 -7.70
CA HIS A 18 -27.80 -25.23 -6.93
C HIS A 18 -27.00 -24.20 -6.05
N ARG A 19 -26.52 -23.16 -6.69
CA ARG A 19 -26.22 -21.80 -6.14
C ARG A 19 -26.04 -21.66 -4.61
N SER A 20 -25.01 -22.21 -4.04
CA SER A 20 -24.37 -21.60 -2.86
C SER A 20 -22.92 -22.12 -2.76
N TRP A 21 -21.99 -21.18 -2.81
CA TRP A 21 -20.59 -21.47 -2.59
C TRP A 21 -20.38 -21.64 -1.07
N SER A 22 -20.22 -22.86 -0.59
CA SER A 22 -19.84 -23.13 0.79
C SER A 22 -18.44 -23.73 0.81
N ALA A 23 -17.45 -22.92 1.15
CA ALA A 23 -16.13 -23.43 1.49
C ALA A 23 -16.18 -24.06 2.88
N PRO A 24 -15.57 -25.24 3.10
CA PRO A 24 -15.49 -25.81 4.46
C PRO A 24 -14.65 -24.90 5.33
N HIS A 25 -15.24 -24.37 6.40
CA HIS A 25 -14.64 -23.44 7.36
C HIS A 25 -13.28 -23.86 7.95
N ASN A 26 -12.96 -25.14 7.92
CA ASN A 26 -11.72 -25.68 8.50
C ASN A 26 -10.49 -25.54 7.59
N LYS A 27 -10.62 -25.51 6.26
CA LYS A 27 -9.47 -25.35 5.35
C LYS A 27 -8.89 -23.93 5.32
N TRP A 28 -9.70 -22.92 5.60
CA TRP A 28 -9.21 -21.53 5.71
C TRP A 28 -8.36 -21.28 6.96
N ASN A 29 -8.62 -22.00 8.06
CA ASN A 29 -7.84 -21.87 9.28
C ASN A 29 -6.47 -22.57 9.19
N ASP A 30 -6.34 -23.63 8.40
CA ASP A 30 -5.07 -24.30 8.15
C ASP A 30 -4.15 -23.43 7.27
N CYS A 31 -4.69 -22.75 6.25
CA CYS A 31 -3.92 -21.77 5.46
C CYS A 31 -3.52 -20.53 6.28
N LYS A 32 -4.33 -20.11 7.27
CA LYS A 32 -3.97 -19.00 8.17
C LYS A 32 -2.78 -19.31 9.08
N GLN A 33 -2.48 -20.59 9.34
CA GLN A 33 -1.40 -20.99 10.22
C GLN A 33 -0.06 -21.08 9.49
N GLU A 34 -0.08 -21.34 8.17
CA GLU A 34 1.12 -21.33 7.32
C GLU A 34 1.52 -19.92 6.87
N SER A 35 0.59 -18.96 6.81
CA SER A 35 0.86 -17.57 6.42
C SER A 35 1.48 -16.71 7.53
N LYS A 36 1.70 -17.25 8.73
CA LYS A 36 2.31 -16.51 9.84
C LYS A 36 3.82 -16.30 9.74
N ASN A 37 4.47 -16.80 8.68
CA ASN A 37 5.91 -16.77 8.54
C ASN A 37 6.39 -16.39 7.11
N LEU A 38 5.68 -15.50 6.44
CA LEU A 38 6.18 -15.00 5.16
C LEU A 38 6.32 -13.48 5.19
N PRO A 39 7.57 -12.96 5.29
CA PRO A 39 7.95 -12.01 4.26
C PRO A 39 8.15 -12.83 2.98
N PRO A 40 7.68 -12.37 1.80
CA PRO A 40 8.03 -13.00 0.55
C PRO A 40 9.56 -12.99 0.44
N ARG A 41 10.19 -14.14 0.60
CA ARG A 41 11.60 -14.30 0.21
C ARG A 41 11.59 -14.41 -1.30
N ALA A 42 12.17 -13.42 -1.95
CA ALA A 42 12.47 -13.52 -3.35
C ALA A 42 13.28 -14.81 -3.60
N ASN A 43 12.63 -15.80 -4.19
CA ASN A 43 13.32 -17.02 -4.64
C ASN A 43 13.85 -16.77 -6.06
N GLY A 44 14.74 -15.77 -6.23
CA GLY A 44 15.43 -15.52 -7.49
C GLY A 44 14.56 -15.18 -8.72
N GLY A 45 13.26 -14.97 -8.54
CA GLY A 45 12.30 -14.74 -9.61
C GLY A 45 11.28 -13.62 -9.35
N ASP A 46 11.33 -12.98 -8.18
CA ASP A 46 10.41 -11.92 -7.82
C ASP A 46 10.86 -10.58 -8.42
N TYR A 47 9.88 -9.73 -8.75
CA TYR A 47 10.11 -8.44 -9.38
C TYR A 47 9.64 -7.30 -8.47
N ALA A 48 10.31 -6.15 -8.56
CA ALA A 48 9.91 -4.94 -7.82
C ALA A 48 8.44 -4.55 -8.05
N ALA A 49 7.90 -4.82 -9.25
CA ALA A 49 6.50 -4.57 -9.57
C ALA A 49 5.53 -5.38 -8.70
N ASP A 50 5.88 -6.63 -8.34
CA ASP A 50 5.04 -7.49 -7.51
C ASP A 50 4.95 -6.94 -6.09
N TYR A 51 6.08 -6.51 -5.54
CA TYR A 51 6.15 -5.87 -4.22
C TYR A 51 5.38 -4.55 -4.21
N ALA A 52 5.61 -3.69 -5.20
CA ALA A 52 4.94 -2.40 -5.30
C ALA A 52 3.41 -2.54 -5.41
N ALA A 53 2.93 -3.47 -6.24
CA ALA A 53 1.51 -3.78 -6.37
C ALA A 53 0.93 -4.37 -5.07
N ALA A 54 1.69 -5.24 -4.38
CA ALA A 54 1.27 -5.80 -3.09
C ALA A 54 1.16 -4.71 -2.02
N ILE A 55 2.11 -3.77 -1.93
CA ILE A 55 2.07 -2.65 -0.99
C ILE A 55 0.80 -1.80 -1.21
N ASP A 56 0.50 -1.40 -2.45
CA ASP A 56 -0.72 -0.63 -2.76
C ASP A 56 -1.98 -1.42 -2.40
N GLY A 57 -2.07 -2.68 -2.81
CA GLY A 57 -3.21 -3.54 -2.53
C GLY A 57 -3.43 -3.76 -1.03
N LEU A 58 -2.38 -4.03 -0.25
CA LEU A 58 -2.45 -4.23 1.20
C LEU A 58 -2.85 -2.94 1.93
N THR A 59 -2.28 -1.79 1.53
CA THR A 59 -2.65 -0.48 2.08
C THR A 59 -4.14 -0.22 1.87
N ARG A 60 -4.65 -0.43 0.65
CA ARG A 60 -6.08 -0.26 0.34
C ARG A 60 -6.98 -1.26 1.04
N LEU A 61 -6.52 -2.49 1.28
CA LEU A 61 -7.25 -3.45 2.11
C LEU A 61 -7.37 -2.98 3.56
N GLY A 62 -6.31 -2.40 4.14
CA GLY A 62 -6.35 -1.77 5.45
C GLY A 62 -7.38 -0.64 5.51
N GLU A 63 -7.36 0.26 4.53
CA GLU A 63 -8.32 1.36 4.39
C GLU A 63 -9.76 0.85 4.24
N ALA A 64 -9.98 -0.23 3.49
CA ALA A 64 -11.31 -0.78 3.23
C ALA A 64 -11.90 -1.59 4.40
N THR A 65 -11.05 -2.30 5.16
CA THR A 65 -11.50 -3.25 6.19
C THR A 65 -11.34 -2.74 7.61
N GLY A 66 -10.43 -1.77 7.83
CA GLY A 66 -10.05 -1.31 9.16
C GLY A 66 -9.24 -2.34 9.98
N GLU A 67 -8.75 -3.41 9.33
CA GLU A 67 -7.94 -4.44 9.97
C GLU A 67 -6.45 -4.06 9.89
N LYS A 68 -5.79 -3.82 11.01
CA LYS A 68 -4.38 -3.38 11.08
C LYS A 68 -3.40 -4.33 10.43
N ARG A 69 -3.71 -5.62 10.37
CA ARG A 69 -2.84 -6.65 9.79
C ARG A 69 -2.44 -6.32 8.34
N TRP A 70 -3.32 -5.69 7.57
CA TRP A 70 -3.03 -5.33 6.19
C TRP A 70 -2.00 -4.21 6.11
N THR A 71 -2.12 -3.20 6.98
CA THR A 71 -1.13 -2.12 7.08
C THR A 71 0.22 -2.66 7.59
N GLU A 72 0.22 -3.55 8.59
CA GLU A 72 1.44 -4.20 9.09
C GLU A 72 2.13 -5.01 7.98
N MET A 73 1.39 -5.79 7.20
CA MET A 73 1.91 -6.52 6.03
C MET A 73 2.43 -5.58 4.93
N ALA A 74 1.76 -4.45 4.69
CA ALA A 74 2.23 -3.44 3.74
C ALA A 74 3.58 -2.86 4.16
N ILE A 75 3.78 -2.56 5.45
CA ILE A 75 5.04 -2.07 6.03
C ILE A 75 6.16 -3.11 5.84
N GLU A 76 5.89 -4.37 6.15
CA GLU A 76 6.87 -5.45 5.97
C GLU A 76 7.26 -5.62 4.51
N THR A 77 6.28 -5.57 3.60
CA THR A 77 6.51 -5.68 2.16
C THR A 77 7.28 -4.48 1.61
N ALA A 78 6.98 -3.27 2.09
CA ALA A 78 7.69 -2.05 1.70
C ALA A 78 9.15 -2.07 2.19
N SER A 79 9.38 -2.52 3.41
CA SER A 79 10.74 -2.69 3.93
C SER A 79 11.55 -3.67 3.07
N ALA A 80 10.94 -4.79 2.68
CA ALA A 80 11.58 -5.75 1.78
C ALA A 80 11.83 -5.19 0.37
N LEU A 81 10.92 -4.34 -0.16
CA LEU A 81 11.13 -3.64 -1.43
C LEU A 81 12.38 -2.75 -1.36
N LEU A 82 12.54 -1.96 -0.28
CA LEU A 82 13.71 -1.11 -0.09
C LEU A 82 15.00 -1.95 0.02
N ASP A 83 14.98 -3.00 0.83
CA ASP A 83 16.16 -3.82 1.09
C ASP A 83 16.67 -4.58 -0.15
N LEU A 84 15.75 -5.07 -0.99
CA LEU A 84 16.08 -5.95 -2.12
C LEU A 84 16.28 -5.20 -3.43
N PHE A 85 15.53 -4.13 -3.68
CA PHE A 85 15.44 -3.55 -5.01
C PHE A 85 15.94 -2.10 -5.10
N GLU A 86 16.05 -1.36 -4.00
CA GLU A 86 16.38 0.06 -4.07
C GLU A 86 17.81 0.31 -4.54
N ASP A 87 18.00 1.27 -5.44
CA ASP A 87 19.30 1.82 -5.79
C ASP A 87 19.61 2.98 -4.86
N GLN A 88 20.44 2.70 -3.85
CA GLN A 88 20.84 3.69 -2.83
C GLN A 88 21.69 4.83 -3.40
N GLU A 89 22.36 4.64 -4.55
CA GLU A 89 23.24 5.64 -5.13
C GLU A 89 22.49 6.58 -6.07
N ASN A 90 21.63 6.03 -6.95
CA ASN A 90 20.99 6.79 -8.03
C ASN A 90 19.48 6.94 -7.87
N GLY A 91 18.89 6.37 -6.82
CA GLY A 91 17.45 6.38 -6.56
C GLY A 91 16.64 5.43 -7.45
N GLY A 92 15.40 5.21 -7.05
CA GLY A 92 14.49 4.28 -7.70
C GLY A 92 14.82 2.81 -7.44
N PHE A 93 14.07 1.93 -8.09
CA PHE A 93 14.10 0.49 -7.85
C PHE A 93 14.54 -0.26 -9.09
N PHE A 94 15.47 -1.19 -8.91
CA PHE A 94 15.82 -2.17 -9.93
C PHE A 94 14.67 -3.16 -10.13
N THR A 95 14.53 -3.70 -11.34
CA THR A 95 13.48 -4.66 -11.69
C THR A 95 13.62 -5.97 -10.90
N THR A 96 14.87 -6.43 -10.67
CA THR A 96 15.19 -7.69 -9.97
C THR A 96 15.88 -7.42 -8.63
N GLY A 97 15.65 -8.29 -7.65
CA GLY A 97 16.27 -8.21 -6.32
C GLY A 97 17.79 -8.35 -6.35
N ASN A 98 18.44 -7.94 -5.28
CA ASN A 98 19.88 -8.12 -5.07
C ASN A 98 20.26 -9.57 -4.71
N ASP A 99 19.28 -10.40 -4.39
CA ASP A 99 19.37 -11.83 -4.12
C ASP A 99 19.11 -12.72 -5.36
N ALA A 100 18.79 -12.10 -6.51
CA ALA A 100 18.63 -12.79 -7.78
C ALA A 100 19.99 -13.22 -8.37
N ASP A 101 19.96 -14.15 -9.32
CA ASP A 101 21.15 -14.54 -10.07
C ASP A 101 21.83 -13.30 -10.67
N PRO A 102 23.19 -13.23 -10.63
CA PRO A 102 23.90 -12.04 -11.05
C PRO A 102 23.68 -11.78 -12.55
N LEU A 103 23.05 -10.64 -12.84
CA LEU A 103 22.90 -10.12 -14.20
C LEU A 103 24.10 -9.24 -14.57
N ILE A 104 24.41 -9.15 -15.88
CA ILE A 104 25.44 -8.22 -16.38
C ILE A 104 25.10 -6.78 -15.97
N THR A 105 23.81 -6.42 -15.98
CA THR A 105 23.31 -5.12 -15.57
C THR A 105 21.91 -5.28 -14.98
N ARG A 106 21.66 -4.71 -13.80
CA ARG A 106 20.30 -4.61 -13.25
C ARG A 106 19.59 -3.43 -13.92
N MET A 107 18.40 -3.71 -14.45
CA MET A 107 17.58 -2.73 -15.17
C MET A 107 16.60 -2.05 -14.20
N LYS A 108 16.20 -0.82 -14.53
CA LYS A 108 15.07 -0.12 -13.88
C LYS A 108 13.95 0.05 -14.90
N ASP A 109 12.74 -0.34 -14.54
CA ASP A 109 11.52 -0.03 -15.28
C ASP A 109 10.92 1.27 -14.75
N VAL A 110 10.92 2.32 -15.57
CA VAL A 110 10.52 3.67 -15.19
C VAL A 110 9.43 4.27 -16.07
N PHE A 111 9.15 3.68 -17.23
CA PHE A 111 8.14 4.19 -18.16
C PHE A 111 6.82 3.43 -18.00
N ASP A 112 5.74 4.17 -17.80
CA ASP A 112 4.41 3.60 -17.83
C ASP A 112 4.02 3.27 -19.29
N ASN A 113 3.47 2.07 -19.47
CA ASN A 113 2.98 1.56 -20.75
C ASN A 113 1.49 1.17 -20.59
N ALA A 114 1.11 -0.01 -21.12
CA ALA A 114 -0.23 -0.58 -20.91
C ALA A 114 -0.50 -0.89 -19.43
N ILE A 115 0.57 -1.13 -18.67
CA ILE A 115 0.57 -1.24 -17.20
C ILE A 115 1.56 -0.22 -16.62
N PRO A 116 1.35 0.26 -15.39
CA PRO A 116 2.31 1.11 -14.71
C PRO A 116 3.67 0.44 -14.54
N SER A 117 4.74 1.23 -14.59
CA SER A 117 6.10 0.75 -14.30
C SER A 117 6.26 0.39 -12.82
N ALA A 118 7.24 -0.49 -12.52
CA ALA A 118 7.57 -0.85 -11.14
C ALA A 118 7.87 0.38 -10.28
N ASN A 119 8.62 1.35 -10.83
CA ASN A 119 8.98 2.57 -10.13
C ASN A 119 7.77 3.50 -9.92
N SER A 120 6.86 3.61 -10.88
CA SER A 120 5.64 4.41 -10.72
C SER A 120 4.71 3.81 -9.64
N LEU A 121 4.51 2.48 -9.68
CA LEU A 121 3.74 1.76 -8.65
C LEU A 121 4.36 1.96 -7.26
N ALA A 122 5.69 1.77 -7.15
CA ALA A 122 6.39 1.92 -5.89
C ALA A 122 6.27 3.34 -5.32
N ALA A 123 6.44 4.37 -6.16
CA ALA A 123 6.36 5.76 -5.71
C ALA A 123 4.97 6.10 -5.12
N VAL A 124 3.88 5.74 -5.83
CA VAL A 124 2.50 5.98 -5.34
C VAL A 124 2.24 5.20 -4.06
N ALA A 125 2.58 3.90 -4.03
CA ALA A 125 2.32 3.03 -2.89
C ALA A 125 3.10 3.48 -1.64
N LEU A 126 4.37 3.85 -1.80
CA LEU A 126 5.23 4.30 -0.70
C LEU A 126 4.81 5.67 -0.15
N PHE A 127 4.41 6.63 -1.01
CA PHE A 127 3.86 7.90 -0.52
C PHE A 127 2.60 7.66 0.31
N ARG A 128 1.64 6.87 -0.19
CA ARG A 128 0.40 6.58 0.55
C ARG A 128 0.68 5.87 1.86
N LEU A 129 1.53 4.84 1.85
CA LEU A 129 1.89 4.10 3.07
C LEU A 129 2.65 4.98 4.07
N GLY A 130 3.57 5.82 3.59
CA GLY A 130 4.30 6.78 4.41
C GLY A 130 3.38 7.79 5.08
N SER A 131 2.42 8.34 4.33
CA SER A 131 1.39 9.24 4.87
C SER A 131 0.48 8.57 5.90
N LEU A 132 0.16 7.29 5.70
CA LEU A 132 -0.68 6.55 6.63
C LEU A 132 0.04 6.20 7.93
N THR A 133 1.35 5.89 7.84
CA THR A 133 2.13 5.32 8.95
C THR A 133 3.10 6.28 9.61
N GLY A 134 3.42 7.40 8.97
CA GLY A 134 4.44 8.36 9.41
C GLY A 134 5.88 7.90 9.19
N GLN A 135 6.10 6.84 8.40
CA GLN A 135 7.44 6.34 8.11
C GLN A 135 8.10 7.14 7.00
N THR A 136 9.03 8.03 7.37
CA THR A 136 9.70 8.96 6.45
C THR A 136 10.59 8.27 5.44
N ASN A 137 11.19 7.12 5.76
CA ASN A 137 12.00 6.34 4.82
C ASN A 137 11.23 5.90 3.57
N PHE A 138 9.93 5.63 3.68
CA PHE A 138 9.09 5.33 2.52
C PHE A 138 8.88 6.56 1.64
N VAL A 139 8.60 7.70 2.27
CA VAL A 139 8.45 8.98 1.57
C VAL A 139 9.75 9.35 0.84
N GLU A 140 10.89 9.29 1.53
CA GLU A 140 12.20 9.58 0.96
C GLU A 140 12.55 8.68 -0.23
N SER A 141 12.21 7.39 -0.17
CA SER A 141 12.43 6.47 -1.28
C SER A 141 11.54 6.79 -2.49
N ALA A 142 10.28 7.18 -2.25
CA ALA A 142 9.38 7.64 -3.30
C ALA A 142 9.88 8.95 -3.95
N GLU A 143 10.37 9.90 -3.16
CA GLU A 143 10.99 11.14 -3.66
C GLU A 143 12.20 10.85 -4.55
N ARG A 144 13.03 9.88 -4.20
CA ARG A 144 14.17 9.47 -5.03
C ARG A 144 13.75 8.90 -6.38
N VAL A 145 12.58 8.25 -6.45
CA VAL A 145 11.99 7.87 -7.75
C VAL A 145 11.65 9.10 -8.59
N LEU A 146 10.96 10.09 -7.99
CA LEU A 146 10.61 11.33 -8.69
C LEU A 146 11.85 12.08 -9.19
N GLN A 147 12.89 12.14 -8.37
CA GLN A 147 14.17 12.77 -8.74
C GLN A 147 14.84 12.07 -9.92
N LEU A 148 14.87 10.72 -9.90
CA LEU A 148 15.45 9.89 -10.98
C LEU A 148 14.85 10.21 -12.34
N VAL A 149 13.53 10.40 -12.41
CA VAL A 149 12.81 10.57 -13.69
C VAL A 149 12.40 12.00 -14.00
N SER A 150 12.78 12.97 -13.18
CA SER A 150 12.32 14.36 -13.26
C SER A 150 12.49 15.00 -14.64
N LYS A 151 13.61 14.75 -15.31
CA LYS A 151 13.88 15.28 -16.66
C LYS A 151 13.03 14.60 -17.71
N GLN A 152 12.86 13.29 -17.61
CA GLN A 152 12.08 12.48 -18.54
C GLN A 152 10.58 12.82 -18.46
N VAL A 153 10.04 12.98 -17.24
CA VAL A 153 8.64 13.40 -17.02
C VAL A 153 8.36 14.75 -17.66
N ALA A 154 9.26 15.72 -17.52
CA ALA A 154 9.11 17.04 -18.10
C ALA A 154 9.09 17.01 -19.65
N GLN A 155 9.81 16.08 -20.26
CA GLN A 155 9.91 15.97 -21.73
C GLN A 155 8.81 15.09 -22.33
N HIS A 156 8.39 14.03 -21.62
CA HIS A 156 7.48 13.00 -22.10
C HIS A 156 6.43 12.62 -21.04
N PRO A 157 5.58 13.56 -20.57
CA PRO A 157 4.67 13.31 -19.45
C PRO A 157 3.68 12.16 -19.70
N THR A 158 3.32 11.88 -20.95
CA THR A 158 2.42 10.79 -21.33
C THR A 158 2.97 9.39 -21.05
N GLY A 159 4.28 9.26 -20.92
CA GLY A 159 4.97 8.01 -20.53
C GLY A 159 5.05 7.78 -19.01
N PHE A 160 4.36 8.59 -18.20
CA PHE A 160 4.43 8.57 -16.73
C PHE A 160 3.05 8.77 -16.08
N GLY A 161 1.99 8.26 -16.73
CA GLY A 161 0.61 8.53 -16.31
C GLY A 161 0.32 8.14 -14.86
N HIS A 162 0.82 6.99 -14.40
CA HIS A 162 0.66 6.55 -13.02
C HIS A 162 1.55 7.36 -12.05
N LEU A 163 2.77 7.69 -12.46
CA LEU A 163 3.72 8.47 -11.67
C LEU A 163 3.21 9.90 -11.39
N LEU A 164 2.39 10.47 -12.28
CA LEU A 164 1.79 11.79 -12.04
C LEU A 164 0.94 11.81 -10.76
N GLY A 165 0.36 10.67 -10.35
CA GLY A 165 -0.30 10.53 -9.06
C GLY A 165 0.66 10.66 -7.88
N ALA A 166 1.87 10.11 -7.99
CA ALA A 166 2.92 10.30 -6.98
C ALA A 166 3.41 11.76 -6.93
N LEU A 167 3.54 12.39 -8.10
CA LEU A 167 3.94 13.79 -8.21
C LEU A 167 2.89 14.73 -7.60
N ASP A 168 1.61 14.41 -7.77
CA ASP A 168 0.51 15.14 -7.16
C ASP A 168 0.57 15.07 -5.63
N ILE A 169 0.73 13.86 -5.07
CA ILE A 169 0.91 13.68 -3.62
C ILE A 169 2.15 14.43 -3.11
N TYR A 170 3.26 14.37 -3.84
CA TYR A 170 4.49 15.08 -3.47
C TYR A 170 4.31 16.60 -3.43
N HIS A 171 3.58 17.16 -4.38
CA HIS A 171 3.41 18.61 -4.53
C HIS A 171 2.31 19.19 -3.64
N ASN A 172 1.18 18.50 -3.56
CA ASN A 172 -0.01 18.99 -2.85
C ASN A 172 -0.15 18.40 -1.44
N GLY A 173 0.63 17.39 -1.11
CA GLY A 173 0.48 16.61 0.11
C GLY A 173 -0.61 15.56 0.00
N SER A 174 -0.72 14.74 1.04
CA SER A 174 -1.86 13.86 1.28
C SER A 174 -2.73 14.39 2.40
N THR A 175 -3.99 14.00 2.38
CA THR A 175 -4.92 14.27 3.48
C THR A 175 -5.11 12.98 4.27
N GLU A 176 -4.61 12.94 5.50
CA GLU A 176 -4.78 11.80 6.39
C GLU A 176 -6.11 11.94 7.14
N VAL A 177 -6.96 10.93 7.01
CA VAL A 177 -8.23 10.85 7.73
C VAL A 177 -8.16 9.70 8.73
N LEU A 178 -8.36 10.01 10.01
CA LEU A 178 -8.52 9.00 11.05
C LEU A 178 -9.96 9.06 11.57
N ILE A 179 -10.63 7.91 11.62
CA ILE A 179 -11.94 7.77 12.26
C ILE A 179 -11.79 6.85 13.47
N THR A 180 -12.02 7.41 14.65
CA THR A 180 -11.97 6.68 15.93
C THR A 180 -13.37 6.27 16.36
N GLY A 181 -13.47 5.13 17.07
CA GLY A 181 -14.74 4.60 17.57
C GLY A 181 -15.60 3.95 16.48
N ASN A 182 -16.89 3.75 16.80
CA ASN A 182 -17.84 3.09 15.88
C ASN A 182 -18.67 4.14 15.11
N ARG A 183 -18.07 4.77 14.09
CA ARG A 183 -18.66 5.89 13.34
C ARG A 183 -18.86 5.53 11.86
N SER A 184 -19.76 4.59 11.62
CA SER A 184 -20.11 4.18 10.24
C SER A 184 -20.71 5.30 9.39
N ASP A 185 -21.28 6.33 10.01
CA ASP A 185 -21.78 7.55 9.36
C ASP A 185 -20.63 8.39 8.78
N LEU A 186 -19.56 8.63 9.55
CA LEU A 186 -18.37 9.34 9.09
C LEU A 186 -17.60 8.53 8.03
N LEU A 187 -17.50 7.21 8.22
CA LEU A 187 -16.87 6.33 7.24
C LEU A 187 -17.59 6.38 5.87
N LYS A 188 -18.92 6.49 5.86
CA LYS A 188 -19.70 6.67 4.63
C LYS A 188 -19.34 7.96 3.90
N VAL A 189 -19.04 9.06 4.61
CA VAL A 189 -18.64 10.33 3.99
C VAL A 189 -17.39 10.13 3.17
N VAL A 190 -16.34 9.52 3.76
CA VAL A 190 -15.08 9.28 3.06
C VAL A 190 -15.26 8.34 1.86
N ASN A 191 -16.06 7.27 2.02
CA ASN A 191 -16.28 6.28 0.98
C ASN A 191 -17.32 6.69 -0.09
N SER A 192 -18.03 7.79 0.09
CA SER A 192 -19.08 8.22 -0.85
C SER A 192 -18.58 9.03 -2.04
N SER A 193 -17.34 9.50 -2.00
CA SER A 193 -16.72 10.32 -3.03
C SER A 193 -15.29 9.86 -3.30
N LEU A 194 -14.79 10.21 -4.49
CA LEU A 194 -13.40 9.95 -4.84
C LEU A 194 -12.53 11.10 -4.29
N PHE A 195 -11.65 10.76 -3.37
CA PHE A 195 -10.62 11.65 -2.85
C PHE A 195 -9.24 11.01 -3.12
N PRO A 196 -8.58 11.35 -4.24
CA PRO A 196 -7.35 10.68 -4.67
C PRO A 196 -6.18 10.85 -3.69
N ASP A 197 -6.14 11.99 -3.01
CA ASP A 197 -5.13 12.41 -2.03
C ASP A 197 -5.39 11.90 -0.61
N VAL A 198 -6.59 11.34 -0.34
CA VAL A 198 -6.94 10.86 1.00
C VAL A 198 -6.34 9.48 1.26
N VAL A 199 -5.76 9.32 2.46
CA VAL A 199 -5.46 8.04 3.10
C VAL A 199 -6.31 7.90 4.35
N LEU A 200 -6.88 6.72 4.57
CA LEU A 200 -7.87 6.47 5.60
C LEU A 200 -7.40 5.46 6.64
N ALA A 201 -7.40 5.84 7.91
CA ALA A 201 -7.24 4.95 9.06
C ALA A 201 -8.52 4.87 9.88
N TRP A 202 -8.94 3.67 10.24
CA TRP A 202 -10.09 3.40 11.10
C TRP A 202 -10.05 1.96 11.63
N GLY A 203 -10.92 1.61 12.55
CA GLY A 203 -11.02 0.24 13.07
C GLY A 203 -9.90 -0.10 14.05
N GLU A 204 -9.05 -1.05 13.69
CA GLU A 204 -7.93 -1.48 14.54
C GLU A 204 -6.74 -0.52 14.45
N SER A 205 -6.27 -0.05 15.61
CA SER A 205 -5.11 0.83 15.67
C SER A 205 -3.79 0.09 15.36
N PHE A 206 -2.94 0.72 14.57
CA PHE A 206 -1.57 0.31 14.31
C PHE A 206 -0.58 1.37 14.83
N SER A 207 0.70 1.04 14.90
CA SER A 207 1.73 1.97 15.37
C SER A 207 1.94 3.10 14.36
N GLY A 208 1.83 4.35 14.81
CA GLY A 208 2.06 5.52 13.98
C GLY A 208 1.48 6.81 14.58
N PRO A 209 1.97 7.98 14.15
CA PRO A 209 1.60 9.28 14.72
C PRO A 209 0.11 9.60 14.52
N LEU A 210 -0.54 8.98 13.53
CA LEU A 210 -1.95 9.21 13.25
C LEU A 210 -2.88 8.73 14.38
N TRP A 211 -2.47 7.73 15.16
CA TRP A 211 -3.25 7.18 16.28
C TRP A 211 -2.89 7.81 17.62
N GLU A 212 -1.79 8.55 17.72
CA GLU A 212 -1.30 9.09 18.99
C GLU A 212 -2.24 10.15 19.57
N ASN A 213 -2.65 9.97 20.83
CA ASN A 213 -3.49 10.90 21.60
C ASN A 213 -4.85 11.21 20.93
N ARG A 214 -5.34 10.35 20.05
CA ARG A 214 -6.64 10.51 19.38
C ARG A 214 -7.60 9.44 19.82
N THR A 215 -8.63 9.87 20.53
CA THR A 215 -9.65 9.00 21.15
C THR A 215 -11.04 9.58 20.94
N GLY A 216 -12.07 8.82 21.30
CA GLY A 216 -13.46 9.23 21.16
C GLY A 216 -14.07 8.73 19.84
N ASP A 217 -15.34 9.08 19.62
CA ASP A 217 -16.12 8.67 18.45
C ASP A 217 -16.18 9.85 17.45
N GLN A 218 -15.08 10.07 16.70
CA GLN A 218 -14.93 11.28 15.88
C GLN A 218 -13.96 11.06 14.73
N ALA A 219 -13.98 12.00 13.75
CA ALA A 219 -13.00 12.05 12.66
C ALA A 219 -11.93 13.11 12.95
N TRP A 220 -10.73 12.83 12.48
CA TRP A 220 -9.59 13.72 12.45
C TRP A 220 -9.12 13.85 11.02
N VAL A 221 -9.04 15.07 10.51
CA VAL A 221 -8.48 15.38 9.20
C VAL A 221 -7.13 16.06 9.43
N CYS A 222 -6.09 15.48 8.88
CA CYS A 222 -4.73 15.95 9.10
C CYS A 222 -4.04 16.18 7.74
N ARG A 223 -3.05 17.07 7.74
CA ARG A 223 -2.09 17.27 6.66
C ARG A 223 -0.70 17.32 7.26
N ASP A 224 0.21 16.49 6.81
CA ASP A 224 1.53 16.30 7.45
C ASP A 224 1.40 16.00 8.95
N PHE A 225 0.45 15.15 9.32
CA PHE A 225 0.10 14.79 10.72
C PHE A 225 -0.32 15.97 11.62
N LYS A 226 -0.51 17.16 11.07
CA LYS A 226 -1.10 18.32 11.75
C LYS A 226 -2.61 18.27 11.52
N CYS A 227 -3.34 17.96 12.58
CA CYS A 227 -4.76 17.73 12.50
C CYS A 227 -5.58 18.99 12.81
N GLU A 228 -6.70 19.13 12.14
CA GLU A 228 -7.76 20.06 12.48
C GLU A 228 -8.43 19.65 13.82
N LEU A 229 -9.36 20.48 14.30
CA LEU A 229 -10.19 20.10 15.43
C LEU A 229 -11.01 18.84 15.05
N PRO A 230 -11.21 17.91 16.01
CA PRO A 230 -11.96 16.70 15.74
C PRO A 230 -13.41 16.99 15.34
N MET A 231 -13.92 16.24 14.39
CA MET A 231 -15.24 16.39 13.80
C MET A 231 -16.17 15.27 14.25
N THR A 232 -17.35 15.65 14.67
CA THR A 232 -18.36 14.70 15.16
C THR A 232 -19.57 14.58 14.26
N THR A 233 -19.67 15.39 13.22
CA THR A 233 -20.80 15.35 12.26
C THR A 233 -20.32 15.00 10.84
N PRO A 234 -21.14 14.27 10.05
CA PRO A 234 -20.84 14.00 8.66
C PRO A 234 -20.67 15.27 7.82
N GLU A 235 -21.43 16.33 8.13
CA GLU A 235 -21.43 17.61 7.44
C GLU A 235 -20.09 18.32 7.58
N ASP A 236 -19.56 18.40 8.80
CA ASP A 236 -18.26 19.02 9.09
C ASP A 236 -17.13 18.27 8.38
N LEU A 237 -17.14 16.92 8.45
CA LEU A 237 -16.16 16.09 7.75
C LEU A 237 -16.22 16.30 6.23
N GLN A 238 -17.42 16.31 5.67
CA GLN A 238 -17.60 16.53 4.22
C GLN A 238 -17.10 17.91 3.80
N GLN A 239 -17.30 18.94 4.63
CA GLN A 239 -16.82 20.28 4.34
C GLN A 239 -15.29 20.34 4.38
N SER A 240 -14.64 19.76 5.39
CA SER A 240 -13.19 19.72 5.52
C SER A 240 -12.50 18.97 4.36
N LEU A 241 -13.14 17.89 3.85
CA LEU A 241 -12.59 17.12 2.73
C LEU A 241 -12.76 17.79 1.35
N LYS A 242 -13.60 18.82 1.24
CA LYS A 242 -13.77 19.58 0.00
C LYS A 242 -12.83 20.78 -0.13
N GLY A 243 -12.10 21.11 0.95
CA GLY A 243 -11.07 22.16 1.01
C GLY A 243 -11.63 23.52 1.05
#